data_52f89599627306a054249052ef71375a
#
_entry.id   52f89599627306a054249052ef71375a
#
_cell.length_a   1.000
_cell.length_b   1.000
_cell.length_c   1.000
_cell.angle_alpha   90.00
_cell.angle_beta   90.00
_cell.angle_gamma   90.00
#
_symmetry.space_group_name_H-M   'P 1'
#
loop_
_entity.id
_entity.type
_entity.pdbx_description
1 polymer ?
#
loop_
_entity_poly.entity_id
_entity_poly.type
_entity_poly.pdbx_seq_one_letter_code
_entity_poly.pdbx_strand_id
1 'polypeptide(L)'
;INGAIDAVSHIQPYALQCLQERSGSSVLTDGLDLYGKGYSDCVLAARTPLLEEKPEAVKAVIKAMMTAQLMTEQDTLSTLEETVGKYYKTSLESLKLAQSSQPVMIDQRNNTKFFYDRSVSMQKMGYVKNTLPSKAVNWTLLEEVIAENADLYGKLELKTAA
;
A
#
# COMPACT_ATOMS: atom_id res chain seq x y z
N ILE A 1 2.17 3.97 24.53
CA ILE A 1 2.74 5.28 24.91
C ILE A 1 2.70 5.48 26.42
N ASN A 2 1.64 5.07 27.10
CA ASN A 2 1.48 5.19 28.56
C ASN A 2 2.16 4.08 29.39
N GLY A 3 2.92 3.18 28.78
CA GLY A 3 3.62 2.09 29.46
C GLY A 3 2.75 0.86 29.77
N ALA A 4 1.57 0.73 29.18
CA ALA A 4 0.69 -0.40 29.40
C ALA A 4 1.13 -1.67 28.62
N ILE A 5 1.98 -1.51 27.61
CA ILE A 5 2.51 -2.59 26.77
C ILE A 5 4.00 -2.38 26.50
N ASP A 6 4.73 -3.46 26.33
CA ASP A 6 6.17 -3.45 26.07
C ASP A 6 6.52 -3.42 24.57
N ALA A 7 5.64 -3.93 23.71
CA ALA A 7 5.81 -3.94 22.27
C ALA A 7 4.46 -3.79 21.54
N VAL A 8 4.50 -3.24 20.33
CA VAL A 8 3.33 -3.09 19.46
C VAL A 8 3.70 -3.44 18.02
N SER A 9 2.80 -4.11 17.32
CA SER A 9 2.84 -4.23 15.86
C SER A 9 1.78 -3.31 15.27
N HIS A 10 2.20 -2.40 14.42
CA HIS A 10 1.30 -1.43 13.81
C HIS A 10 1.78 -1.04 12.41
N ILE A 11 0.86 -0.50 11.62
CA ILE A 11 1.15 0.07 10.30
C ILE A 11 1.65 1.51 10.42
N GLN A 12 2.31 2.01 9.37
CA GLN A 12 2.64 3.42 9.25
C GLN A 12 1.36 4.25 8.97
N PRO A 13 1.28 5.52 9.44
CA PRO A 13 2.30 6.27 10.19
C PRO A 13 2.29 6.05 11.71
N TYR A 14 1.39 5.23 12.23
CA TYR A 14 1.16 5.08 13.68
C TYR A 14 2.31 4.38 14.41
N ALA A 15 3.02 3.47 13.73
CA ALA A 15 4.23 2.87 14.29
C ALA A 15 5.32 3.94 14.54
N LEU A 16 5.52 4.85 13.58
CA LEU A 16 6.45 5.99 13.73
C LEU A 16 6.02 6.94 14.83
N GLN A 17 4.71 7.20 14.97
CA GLN A 17 4.20 8.02 16.08
C GLN A 17 4.58 7.43 17.44
N CYS A 18 4.49 6.11 17.61
CA CYS A 18 4.92 5.45 18.85
C CYS A 18 6.42 5.69 19.14
N LEU A 19 7.28 5.65 18.13
CA LEU A 19 8.70 5.94 18.27
C LEU A 19 8.96 7.40 18.66
N GLN A 20 8.23 8.33 18.09
CA GLN A 20 8.38 9.77 18.36
C GLN A 20 7.89 10.15 19.77
N GLU A 21 6.78 9.58 20.20
CA GLU A 21 6.15 9.94 21.47
C GLU A 21 6.74 9.20 22.70
N ARG A 22 7.52 8.12 22.48
CA ARG A 22 8.10 7.35 23.58
C ARG A 22 9.61 7.26 23.45
N SER A 23 10.30 8.06 24.27
CA SER A 23 11.77 7.99 24.38
C SER A 23 12.24 6.58 24.78
N GLY A 24 13.27 6.09 24.12
CA GLY A 24 13.83 4.75 24.34
C GLY A 24 13.12 3.64 23.57
N SER A 25 12.11 3.96 22.77
CA SER A 25 11.51 2.99 21.85
C SER A 25 12.41 2.76 20.64
N SER A 26 12.40 1.53 20.11
CA SER A 26 13.12 1.15 18.90
C SER A 26 12.29 0.20 18.03
N VAL A 27 12.60 0.17 16.74
CA VAL A 27 12.05 -0.83 15.82
C VAL A 27 12.77 -2.14 16.06
N LEU A 28 12.01 -3.21 16.33
CA LEU A 28 12.56 -4.56 16.46
C LEU A 28 12.74 -5.20 15.09
N THR A 29 11.78 -5.01 14.21
CA THR A 29 11.79 -5.49 12.82
C THR A 29 10.73 -4.75 12.02
N ASP A 30 10.88 -4.69 10.73
CA ASP A 30 9.91 -4.11 9.79
C ASP A 30 9.64 -5.02 8.58
N GLY A 31 8.85 -4.55 7.63
CA GLY A 31 8.53 -5.32 6.45
C GLY A 31 9.75 -5.54 5.53
N LEU A 32 10.72 -4.62 5.53
CA LEU A 32 11.95 -4.76 4.74
C LEU A 32 12.81 -5.90 5.24
N ASP A 33 12.94 -6.04 6.57
CA ASP A 33 13.66 -7.14 7.20
C ASP A 33 13.02 -8.51 6.91
N LEU A 34 11.67 -8.52 6.94
CA LEU A 34 10.90 -9.78 6.79
C LEU A 34 10.72 -10.21 5.34
N TYR A 35 10.57 -9.26 4.42
CA TYR A 35 10.09 -9.53 3.05
C TYR A 35 11.00 -8.99 1.96
N GLY A 36 11.99 -8.16 2.31
CA GLY A 36 12.87 -7.49 1.35
C GLY A 36 12.23 -6.24 0.72
N LYS A 37 12.99 -5.59 -0.17
CA LYS A 37 12.54 -4.38 -0.87
C LYS A 37 11.38 -4.69 -1.82
N GLY A 38 10.43 -3.77 -1.89
CA GLY A 38 9.31 -3.85 -2.83
C GLY A 38 8.17 -4.77 -2.40
N TYR A 39 8.15 -5.21 -1.13
CA TYR A 39 6.98 -5.89 -0.61
C TYR A 39 5.73 -4.99 -0.62
N SER A 40 4.55 -5.60 -0.61
CA SER A 40 3.28 -4.87 -0.63
C SER A 40 2.56 -4.99 0.71
N ASP A 41 2.13 -3.86 1.26
CA ASP A 41 1.30 -3.80 2.46
C ASP A 41 -0.19 -3.84 2.14
N CYS A 42 -0.59 -3.24 1.02
CA CYS A 42 -2.00 -3.06 0.67
C CYS A 42 -2.29 -3.52 -0.75
N VAL A 43 -3.53 -3.93 -0.97
CA VAL A 43 -4.06 -4.31 -2.28
C VAL A 43 -5.44 -3.71 -2.49
N LEU A 44 -5.79 -3.41 -3.73
CA LEU A 44 -7.18 -3.17 -4.11
C LEU A 44 -7.89 -4.51 -4.30
N ALA A 45 -8.85 -4.81 -3.44
CA ALA A 45 -9.67 -6.00 -3.56
C ALA A 45 -11.07 -5.65 -4.08
N ALA A 46 -11.53 -6.36 -5.10
CA ALA A 46 -12.86 -6.23 -5.67
C ALA A 46 -13.57 -7.58 -5.70
N ARG A 47 -14.88 -7.58 -5.44
CA ARG A 47 -15.70 -8.80 -5.56
C ARG A 47 -15.88 -9.15 -7.04
N THR A 48 -15.88 -10.44 -7.36
CA THR A 48 -16.06 -10.92 -8.72
C THR A 48 -17.29 -10.33 -9.44
N PRO A 49 -18.49 -10.26 -8.84
CA PRO A 49 -19.63 -9.64 -9.52
C PRO A 49 -19.40 -8.17 -9.89
N LEU A 50 -18.64 -7.41 -9.10
CA LEU A 50 -18.31 -6.02 -9.42
C LEU A 50 -17.40 -5.94 -10.65
N LEU A 51 -16.43 -6.87 -10.76
CA LEU A 51 -15.53 -6.93 -11.91
C LEU A 51 -16.26 -7.31 -13.20
N GLU A 52 -17.28 -8.16 -13.10
CA GLU A 52 -18.06 -8.63 -14.25
C GLU A 52 -19.14 -7.64 -14.69
N GLU A 53 -19.86 -7.05 -13.73
CA GLU A 53 -21.00 -6.18 -14.01
C GLU A 53 -20.63 -4.72 -14.21
N LYS A 54 -19.56 -4.24 -13.55
CA LYS A 54 -19.15 -2.82 -13.50
C LYS A 54 -17.63 -2.63 -13.59
N PRO A 55 -16.94 -3.21 -14.58
CA PRO A 55 -15.48 -3.08 -14.70
C PRO A 55 -15.03 -1.62 -14.81
N GLU A 56 -15.82 -0.77 -15.49
CA GLU A 56 -15.51 0.66 -15.62
C GLU A 56 -15.49 1.41 -14.29
N ALA A 57 -16.30 1.01 -13.31
CA ALA A 57 -16.23 1.58 -11.96
C ALA A 57 -14.92 1.22 -11.26
N VAL A 58 -14.43 -0.02 -11.44
CA VAL A 58 -13.14 -0.45 -10.89
C VAL A 58 -11.99 0.26 -11.59
N LYS A 59 -12.04 0.41 -12.92
CA LYS A 59 -11.06 1.18 -13.71
C LYS A 59 -11.01 2.65 -13.26
N ALA A 60 -12.16 3.27 -12.98
CA ALA A 60 -12.21 4.63 -12.46
C ALA A 60 -11.50 4.76 -11.11
N VAL A 61 -11.66 3.78 -10.22
CA VAL A 61 -10.92 3.75 -8.92
C VAL A 61 -9.43 3.60 -9.16
N ILE A 62 -8.99 2.68 -10.01
CA ILE A 62 -7.57 2.48 -10.34
C ILE A 62 -6.97 3.78 -10.90
N LYS A 63 -7.65 4.43 -11.84
CA LYS A 63 -7.21 5.72 -12.40
C LYS A 63 -7.12 6.81 -11.33
N ALA A 64 -8.10 6.89 -10.42
CA ALA A 64 -8.07 7.85 -9.32
C ALA A 64 -6.87 7.60 -8.38
N MET A 65 -6.56 6.33 -8.09
CA MET A 65 -5.39 5.97 -7.29
C MET A 65 -4.07 6.34 -8.00
N MET A 66 -3.95 6.11 -9.32
CA MET A 66 -2.79 6.55 -10.11
C MET A 66 -2.64 8.08 -10.10
N THR A 67 -3.76 8.81 -10.19
CA THR A 67 -3.76 10.27 -10.10
C THR A 67 -3.30 10.76 -8.73
N ALA A 68 -3.78 10.12 -7.66
CA ALA A 68 -3.36 10.44 -6.29
C ALA A 68 -1.86 10.15 -6.07
N GLN A 69 -1.34 9.05 -6.63
CA GLN A 69 0.10 8.78 -6.62
C GLN A 69 0.88 9.92 -7.30
N LEU A 70 0.47 10.33 -8.50
CA LEU A 70 1.12 11.43 -9.22
C LEU A 70 1.10 12.74 -8.43
N MET A 71 -0.04 13.09 -7.81
CA MET A 71 -0.14 14.27 -6.94
C MET A 71 0.86 14.19 -5.77
N THR A 72 0.97 13.02 -5.13
CA THR A 72 1.91 12.80 -4.03
C THR A 72 3.37 12.91 -4.49
N GLU A 73 3.71 12.40 -5.66
CA GLU A 73 5.06 12.48 -6.23
C GLU A 73 5.43 13.91 -6.64
N GLN A 74 4.48 14.67 -7.19
CA GLN A 74 4.71 16.06 -7.64
C GLN A 74 4.76 17.07 -6.51
N ASP A 75 3.89 16.94 -5.52
CA ASP A 75 3.83 17.82 -4.34
C ASP A 75 3.43 17.02 -3.10
N THR A 76 4.42 16.30 -2.57
CA THR A 76 4.25 15.47 -1.37
C THR A 76 3.73 16.27 -0.18
N LEU A 77 4.29 17.46 0.04
CA LEU A 77 3.94 18.25 1.22
C LEU A 77 2.48 18.68 1.21
N SER A 78 2.03 19.33 0.14
CA SER A 78 0.64 19.79 0.00
C SER A 78 -0.35 18.63 0.08
N THR A 79 -0.04 17.51 -0.60
CA THR A 79 -0.89 16.32 -0.58
C THR A 79 -1.02 15.73 0.84
N LEU A 80 0.06 15.67 1.60
CA LEU A 80 0.02 15.18 2.98
C LEU A 80 -0.71 16.14 3.92
N GLU A 81 -0.53 17.45 3.76
CA GLU A 81 -1.24 18.48 4.54
C GLU A 81 -2.77 18.38 4.39
N GLU A 82 -3.27 18.08 3.19
CA GLU A 82 -4.70 17.86 2.97
C GLU A 82 -5.25 16.59 3.64
N THR A 83 -4.39 15.63 3.97
CA THR A 83 -4.81 14.36 4.58
C THR A 83 -4.76 14.37 6.09
N VAL A 84 -3.87 15.19 6.70
CA VAL A 84 -3.72 15.32 8.15
C VAL A 84 -5.00 15.85 8.80
N GLY A 85 -5.39 15.23 9.90
CA GLY A 85 -6.59 15.60 10.65
C GLY A 85 -7.91 15.18 9.99
N LYS A 86 -7.93 15.07 8.66
CA LYS A 86 -9.11 14.63 7.90
C LYS A 86 -9.19 13.10 7.78
N TYR A 87 -8.11 12.48 7.37
CA TYR A 87 -8.01 11.04 7.17
C TYR A 87 -7.04 10.36 8.15
N TYR A 88 -5.94 11.02 8.48
CA TYR A 88 -4.94 10.52 9.42
C TYR A 88 -4.94 11.35 10.70
N LYS A 89 -5.17 10.68 11.83
CA LYS A 89 -5.09 11.29 13.18
C LYS A 89 -3.67 11.18 13.73
N THR A 90 -2.71 11.78 13.01
CA THR A 90 -1.30 11.79 13.35
C THR A 90 -0.66 13.11 12.92
N SER A 91 0.61 13.34 13.23
CA SER A 91 1.31 14.54 12.81
C SER A 91 1.72 14.51 11.33
N LEU A 92 1.87 15.69 10.72
CA LEU A 92 2.42 15.82 9.37
C LEU A 92 3.83 15.24 9.29
N GLU A 93 4.63 15.39 10.34
CA GLU A 93 5.98 14.84 10.41
C GLU A 93 5.98 13.31 10.33
N SER A 94 5.09 12.64 11.09
CA SER A 94 4.93 11.18 10.99
C SER A 94 4.50 10.73 9.60
N LEU A 95 3.62 11.48 8.92
CA LEU A 95 3.22 11.18 7.54
C LEU A 95 4.39 11.35 6.54
N LYS A 96 5.19 12.40 6.68
CA LYS A 96 6.38 12.62 5.83
C LYS A 96 7.38 11.48 5.96
N LEU A 97 7.67 11.06 7.19
CA LEU A 97 8.55 9.92 7.45
C LEU A 97 7.98 8.62 6.88
N ALA A 98 6.68 8.38 7.05
CA ALA A 98 6.01 7.21 6.49
C ALA A 98 6.09 7.19 4.95
N GLN A 99 5.80 8.31 4.30
CA GLN A 99 5.87 8.43 2.84
C GLN A 99 7.31 8.22 2.31
N SER A 100 8.32 8.68 3.02
CA SER A 100 9.72 8.49 2.60
C SER A 100 10.19 7.04 2.74
N SER A 101 9.67 6.30 3.73
CA SER A 101 10.03 4.90 3.97
C SER A 101 9.19 3.91 3.16
N GLN A 102 7.93 4.23 2.93
CA GLN A 102 6.96 3.42 2.19
C GLN A 102 6.16 4.30 1.21
N PRO A 103 6.78 4.74 0.11
CA PRO A 103 6.09 5.57 -0.87
C PRO A 103 4.95 4.82 -1.54
N VAL A 104 3.91 5.56 -1.93
CA VAL A 104 2.76 4.99 -2.64
C VAL A 104 3.18 4.55 -4.04
N MET A 105 2.90 3.29 -4.39
CA MET A 105 3.09 2.75 -5.73
C MET A 105 1.90 1.84 -6.08
N ILE A 106 1.15 2.23 -7.09
CA ILE A 106 -0.06 1.51 -7.51
C ILE A 106 0.26 0.31 -8.40
N ASP A 107 1.28 0.43 -9.25
CA ASP A 107 1.69 -0.66 -10.11
C ASP A 107 2.56 -1.67 -9.35
N GLN A 108 1.95 -2.76 -8.95
CA GLN A 108 2.58 -3.83 -8.19
C GLN A 108 2.59 -5.18 -8.95
N ARG A 109 2.58 -5.15 -10.29
CA ARG A 109 2.52 -6.36 -11.14
C ARG A 109 3.64 -7.35 -10.87
N ASN A 110 4.83 -6.86 -10.49
CA ASN A 110 5.97 -7.69 -10.10
C ASN A 110 5.80 -8.38 -8.73
N ASN A 111 4.79 -8.01 -7.93
CA ASN A 111 4.52 -8.61 -6.62
C ASN A 111 3.57 -9.81 -6.64
N THR A 112 3.18 -10.30 -7.83
CA THR A 112 2.27 -11.45 -7.95
C THR A 112 2.73 -12.64 -7.11
N LYS A 113 4.01 -13.02 -7.22
CA LYS A 113 4.57 -14.14 -6.43
C LYS A 113 4.49 -13.87 -4.92
N PHE A 114 4.76 -12.65 -4.49
CA PHE A 114 4.69 -12.25 -3.09
C PHE A 114 3.30 -12.50 -2.49
N PHE A 115 2.21 -12.16 -3.20
CA PHE A 115 0.84 -12.38 -2.71
C PHE A 115 0.54 -13.88 -2.54
N TYR A 116 0.94 -14.72 -3.49
CA TYR A 116 0.73 -16.17 -3.37
C TYR A 116 1.56 -16.75 -2.23
N ASP A 117 2.82 -16.39 -2.09
CA ASP A 117 3.69 -16.85 -0.99
C ASP A 117 3.14 -16.43 0.37
N ARG A 118 2.60 -15.20 0.48
CA ARG A 118 1.93 -14.74 1.71
C ARG A 118 0.70 -15.56 2.02
N SER A 119 -0.11 -15.89 1.03
CA SER A 119 -1.30 -16.72 1.25
C SER A 119 -0.95 -18.12 1.79
N VAL A 120 0.12 -18.72 1.28
CA VAL A 120 0.64 -19.99 1.80
C VAL A 120 1.12 -19.87 3.26
N SER A 121 1.85 -18.79 3.56
CA SER A 121 2.30 -18.53 4.93
C SER A 121 1.14 -18.33 5.90
N MET A 122 0.12 -17.56 5.48
CA MET A 122 -1.08 -17.33 6.30
C MET A 122 -1.88 -18.61 6.54
N GLN A 123 -1.95 -19.49 5.53
CA GLN A 123 -2.58 -20.80 5.69
C GLN A 123 -1.80 -21.66 6.70
N LYS A 124 -0.49 -21.74 6.59
CA LYS A 124 0.36 -22.48 7.53
C LYS A 124 0.24 -21.99 8.97
N MET A 125 0.05 -20.69 9.16
CA MET A 125 -0.18 -20.07 10.48
C MET A 125 -1.63 -20.21 10.97
N GLY A 126 -2.55 -20.74 10.17
CA GLY A 126 -3.96 -20.93 10.53
C GLY A 126 -4.83 -19.69 10.40
N TYR A 127 -4.35 -18.59 9.81
CA TYR A 127 -5.14 -17.37 9.59
C TYR A 127 -6.20 -17.53 8.50
N VAL A 128 -5.92 -18.35 7.49
CA VAL A 128 -6.86 -18.64 6.41
C VAL A 128 -6.97 -20.16 6.20
N LYS A 129 -8.13 -20.64 5.77
CA LYS A 129 -8.35 -22.08 5.49
C LYS A 129 -7.71 -22.51 4.19
N ASN A 130 -7.76 -21.65 3.18
CA ASN A 130 -7.29 -21.93 1.83
C ASN A 130 -6.31 -20.83 1.38
N THR A 131 -5.37 -21.20 0.52
CA THR A 131 -4.51 -20.25 -0.18
C THR A 131 -5.29 -19.48 -1.24
N LEU A 132 -4.72 -18.41 -1.78
CA LEU A 132 -5.30 -17.67 -2.89
C LEU A 132 -5.52 -18.60 -4.09
N PRO A 133 -6.70 -18.56 -4.74
CA PRO A 133 -6.92 -19.23 -6.02
C PRO A 133 -5.97 -18.67 -7.09
N SER A 134 -5.61 -19.48 -8.07
CA SER A 134 -4.64 -19.11 -9.12
C SER A 134 -5.00 -17.86 -9.94
N LYS A 135 -6.27 -17.46 -9.94
CA LYS A 135 -6.77 -16.25 -10.63
C LYS A 135 -7.12 -15.10 -9.69
N ALA A 136 -6.76 -15.20 -8.39
CA ALA A 136 -7.10 -14.15 -7.41
C ALA A 136 -6.33 -12.86 -7.66
N VAL A 137 -5.07 -12.96 -8.09
CA VAL A 137 -4.27 -11.81 -8.49
C VAL A 137 -4.47 -11.61 -9.98
N ASN A 138 -5.09 -10.49 -10.34
CA ASN A 138 -5.47 -10.17 -11.72
C ASN A 138 -5.10 -8.71 -12.03
N TRP A 139 -4.30 -8.49 -13.03
CA TRP A 139 -3.80 -7.18 -13.45
C TRP A 139 -4.51 -6.60 -14.67
N THR A 140 -5.45 -7.32 -15.28
CA THR A 140 -6.09 -6.95 -16.56
C THR A 140 -6.65 -5.53 -16.52
N LEU A 141 -7.45 -5.17 -15.51
CA LEU A 141 -8.02 -3.82 -15.44
C LEU A 141 -6.96 -2.73 -15.17
N LEU A 142 -5.90 -3.05 -14.43
CA LEU A 142 -4.78 -2.12 -14.27
C LEU A 142 -4.06 -1.90 -15.62
N GLU A 143 -3.82 -2.96 -16.37
CA GLU A 143 -3.15 -2.88 -17.69
C GLU A 143 -3.98 -2.09 -18.69
N GLU A 144 -5.30 -2.29 -18.70
CA GLU A 144 -6.23 -1.49 -19.51
C GLU A 144 -6.18 -0.01 -19.12
N VAL A 145 -6.23 0.32 -17.82
CA VAL A 145 -6.14 1.71 -17.34
C VAL A 145 -4.80 2.34 -17.69
N ILE A 146 -3.70 1.60 -17.59
CA ILE A 146 -2.38 2.08 -18.01
C ILE A 146 -2.37 2.38 -19.51
N ALA A 147 -2.90 1.49 -20.35
CA ALA A 147 -2.96 1.69 -21.78
C ALA A 147 -3.85 2.88 -22.18
N GLU A 148 -5.01 3.02 -21.55
CA GLU A 148 -5.94 4.12 -21.79
C GLU A 148 -5.43 5.48 -21.26
N ASN A 149 -4.48 5.49 -20.31
CA ASN A 149 -3.95 6.67 -19.66
C ASN A 149 -2.40 6.69 -19.68
N ALA A 150 -1.81 6.37 -20.82
CA ALA A 150 -0.36 6.26 -20.98
C ALA A 150 0.41 7.52 -20.55
N ASP A 151 -0.15 8.70 -20.82
CA ASP A 151 0.46 9.98 -20.43
C ASP A 151 0.49 10.18 -18.91
N LEU A 152 -0.57 9.75 -18.21
CA LEU A 152 -0.64 9.78 -16.75
C LEU A 152 0.40 8.80 -16.18
N TYR A 153 0.37 7.56 -16.65
CA TYR A 153 1.29 6.51 -16.20
C TYR A 153 2.75 6.86 -16.50
N GLY A 154 3.02 7.46 -17.67
CA GLY A 154 4.35 7.90 -18.08
C GLY A 154 4.99 8.90 -17.09
N LYS A 155 4.18 9.74 -16.45
CA LYS A 155 4.62 10.77 -15.48
C LYS A 155 4.92 10.22 -14.09
N LEU A 156 4.47 9.02 -13.75
CA LEU A 156 4.75 8.42 -12.45
C LEU A 156 6.25 8.10 -12.34
N GLU A 157 6.84 8.42 -11.19
CA GLU A 157 8.22 8.08 -10.86
C GLU A 157 8.33 6.61 -10.41
N LEU A 158 7.44 6.19 -9.51
CA LEU A 158 7.41 4.84 -8.96
C LEU A 158 6.44 3.96 -9.76
N LYS A 159 7.00 3.01 -10.48
CA LYS A 159 6.25 2.02 -11.27
C LYS A 159 7.06 0.75 -11.45
N THR A 160 6.37 -0.35 -11.77
CA THR A 160 7.04 -1.59 -12.13
C THR A 160 7.95 -1.34 -13.35
N ALA A 161 9.21 -1.74 -13.25
CA ALA A 161 10.12 -1.72 -14.39
C ALA A 161 9.54 -2.63 -15.49
N ALA A 162 9.55 -2.10 -16.71
CA ALA A 162 9.10 -2.84 -17.90
C ALA A 162 10.01 -4.03 -18.19
#